data_3abe59a197fa15938a29121b2f80d89a
#
_entry.id   3abe59a197fa15938a29121b2f80d89a
#
_cell.length_a   1.000
_cell.length_b   1.000
_cell.length_c   1.000
_cell.angle_alpha   90.00
_cell.angle_beta   90.00
_cell.angle_gamma   90.00
#
_symmetry.space_group_name_H-M   'P 1'
#
loop_
_entity.id
_entity.type
_entity.pdbx_description
1 polymer ?
#
loop_
_entity_poly.entity_id
_entity_poly.type
_entity_poly.pdbx_seq_one_letter_code
_entity_poly.pdbx_strand_id
1 'polypeptide(L)'
;ILGLYVSGHPLNKYSFEIENLCNVNFKDIKENNNLKGKSVLYAAGIVTNVEHKISKNGKPYGNITIEDFTESYDFIFFSEEYVKFKNFFEEGWFLFLKGKMKNKWNNPDELEFKIDDLGLLSKVRDNLIKELHLKINLDDINDELINELNEKFKNARNGNCNLKMTIFSNKNGRNISLDMISRDKRFFLEDNILESINSKPEIEYLINK
;
A
#
# COMPACT_ATOMS: atom_id res chain seq x y z
N ILE A 1 -14.89 18.02 -9.33
CA ILE A 1 -14.10 19.21 -8.97
C ILE A 1 -12.99 18.68 -8.08
N LEU A 2 -11.79 18.52 -8.64
CA LEU A 2 -10.59 18.24 -7.85
C LEU A 2 -10.42 19.38 -6.85
N GLY A 3 -10.50 19.08 -5.56
CA GLY A 3 -10.26 20.06 -4.51
C GLY A 3 -8.85 20.62 -4.65
N LEU A 4 -8.73 21.94 -4.80
CA LEU A 4 -7.44 22.62 -4.78
C LEU A 4 -6.89 22.57 -3.34
N TYR A 5 -6.01 21.62 -3.08
CA TYR A 5 -5.29 21.53 -1.82
C TYR A 5 -4.11 22.52 -1.83
N VAL A 6 -4.23 23.60 -1.09
CA VAL A 6 -3.23 24.68 -1.02
C VAL A 6 -1.90 24.23 -0.40
N SER A 7 -1.89 23.11 0.37
CA SER A 7 -0.73 22.58 1.08
C SER A 7 -0.25 21.20 0.59
N GLY A 8 -0.71 20.76 -0.61
CA GLY A 8 -0.41 19.43 -1.13
C GLY A 8 -1.56 18.44 -0.92
N HIS A 9 -1.57 17.38 -1.70
CA HIS A 9 -2.63 16.37 -1.65
C HIS A 9 -2.59 15.61 -0.30
N PRO A 10 -3.75 15.37 0.36
CA PRO A 10 -3.79 14.67 1.65
C PRO A 10 -3.15 13.28 1.65
N LEU A 11 -3.14 12.60 0.48
CA LEU A 11 -2.50 11.29 0.29
C LEU A 11 -0.96 11.34 0.24
N ASN A 12 -0.33 12.52 0.17
CA ASN A 12 1.14 12.62 0.11
C ASN A 12 1.84 11.93 1.28
N LYS A 13 1.23 11.94 2.46
CA LYS A 13 1.77 11.24 3.64
C LYS A 13 1.73 9.70 3.52
N TYR A 14 1.06 9.17 2.50
CA TYR A 14 0.95 7.74 2.20
C TYR A 14 1.54 7.40 0.82
N SER A 15 2.39 8.26 0.26
CA SER A 15 3.02 8.02 -1.06
C SER A 15 3.76 6.69 -1.10
N PHE A 16 4.48 6.35 -0.04
CA PHE A 16 5.18 5.07 0.08
C PHE A 16 4.22 3.86 -0.06
N GLU A 17 3.11 3.86 0.68
CA GLU A 17 2.11 2.78 0.61
C GLU A 17 1.49 2.68 -0.78
N ILE A 18 1.15 3.82 -1.37
CA ILE A 18 0.50 3.87 -2.68
C ILE A 18 1.46 3.36 -3.76
N GLU A 19 2.71 3.83 -3.78
CA GLU A 19 3.71 3.45 -4.77
C GLU A 19 4.10 1.97 -4.66
N ASN A 20 4.22 1.44 -3.44
CA ASN A 20 4.73 0.09 -3.22
C ASN A 20 3.65 -0.97 -3.04
N LEU A 21 2.45 -0.62 -2.57
CA LEU A 21 1.41 -1.58 -2.21
C LEU A 21 0.21 -1.54 -3.14
N CYS A 22 -0.07 -0.43 -3.83
CA CYS A 22 -1.10 -0.35 -4.87
C CYS A 22 -0.55 -0.80 -6.23
N ASN A 23 -1.43 -1.24 -7.10
CA ASN A 23 -1.08 -1.65 -8.47
C ASN A 23 -2.00 -1.03 -9.53
N VAL A 24 -2.99 -0.23 -9.11
CA VAL A 24 -3.88 0.54 -9.97
C VAL A 24 -4.26 1.86 -9.30
N ASN A 25 -4.66 2.84 -10.11
CA ASN A 25 -5.33 4.06 -9.68
C ASN A 25 -6.77 4.09 -10.21
N PHE A 26 -7.59 5.05 -9.74
CA PHE A 26 -9.00 5.10 -10.11
C PHE A 26 -9.24 5.51 -11.56
N LYS A 27 -8.35 6.28 -12.16
CA LYS A 27 -8.41 6.59 -13.59
C LYS A 27 -8.23 5.34 -14.43
N ASP A 28 -7.21 4.51 -14.11
CA ASP A 28 -6.98 3.24 -14.80
C ASP A 28 -8.19 2.29 -14.67
N ILE A 29 -8.83 2.26 -13.49
CA ILE A 29 -10.03 1.45 -13.25
C ILE A 29 -11.21 1.93 -14.10
N LYS A 30 -11.46 3.24 -14.15
CA LYS A 30 -12.55 3.82 -14.96
C LYS A 30 -12.37 3.60 -16.46
N GLU A 31 -11.14 3.77 -16.94
CA GLU A 31 -10.81 3.63 -18.36
C GLU A 31 -10.52 2.20 -18.78
N ASN A 32 -10.57 1.23 -17.86
CA ASN A 32 -10.12 -0.15 -18.05
C ASN A 32 -8.68 -0.28 -18.58
N ASN A 33 -7.83 0.69 -18.24
CA ASN A 33 -6.43 0.75 -18.62
C ASN A 33 -5.54 0.01 -17.60
N ASN A 34 -4.39 -0.51 -18.06
CA ASN A 34 -3.37 -1.10 -17.19
C ASN A 34 -3.85 -2.26 -16.30
N LEU A 35 -5.00 -2.88 -16.60
CA LEU A 35 -5.60 -3.96 -15.82
C LEU A 35 -5.21 -5.35 -16.31
N LYS A 36 -4.63 -5.44 -17.54
CA LYS A 36 -4.27 -6.71 -18.17
C LYS A 36 -3.30 -7.52 -17.31
N GLY A 37 -3.65 -8.77 -17.04
CA GLY A 37 -2.85 -9.69 -16.24
C GLY A 37 -2.95 -9.51 -14.72
N LYS A 38 -3.72 -8.53 -14.23
CA LYS A 38 -3.92 -8.30 -12.79
C LYS A 38 -5.20 -9.00 -12.33
N SER A 39 -5.05 -10.12 -11.63
CA SER A 39 -6.19 -10.86 -11.06
C SER A 39 -6.74 -10.21 -9.79
N VAL A 40 -5.90 -9.49 -9.06
CA VAL A 40 -6.25 -8.73 -7.85
C VAL A 40 -5.77 -7.30 -8.00
N LEU A 41 -6.65 -6.36 -7.73
CA LEU A 41 -6.38 -4.93 -7.76
C LEU A 41 -6.25 -4.39 -6.35
N TYR A 42 -5.22 -3.57 -6.14
CA TYR A 42 -4.98 -2.85 -4.92
C TYR A 42 -4.95 -1.36 -5.25
N ALA A 43 -5.84 -0.61 -4.62
CA ALA A 43 -5.94 0.84 -4.75
C ALA A 43 -6.01 1.48 -3.37
N ALA A 44 -5.79 2.79 -3.30
CA ALA A 44 -5.93 3.55 -2.07
C ALA A 44 -6.49 4.93 -2.37
N GLY A 45 -7.19 5.52 -1.40
CA GLY A 45 -7.74 6.85 -1.54
C GLY A 45 -8.26 7.42 -0.23
N ILE A 46 -8.68 8.68 -0.29
CA ILE A 46 -9.35 9.39 0.79
C ILE A 46 -10.86 9.35 0.55
N VAL A 47 -11.63 9.11 1.61
CA VAL A 47 -13.10 9.19 1.57
C VAL A 47 -13.51 10.66 1.51
N THR A 48 -14.21 11.04 0.46
CA THR A 48 -14.65 12.44 0.23
C THR A 48 -16.15 12.63 0.41
N ASN A 49 -16.94 11.56 0.30
CA ASN A 49 -18.38 11.62 0.55
C ASN A 49 -18.91 10.28 1.04
N VAL A 50 -19.90 10.33 1.92
CA VAL A 50 -20.56 9.16 2.51
C VAL A 50 -22.07 9.37 2.54
N GLU A 51 -22.82 8.37 2.11
CA GLU A 51 -24.27 8.36 2.19
C GLU A 51 -24.77 7.02 2.73
N HIS A 52 -25.63 7.09 3.72
CA HIS A 52 -26.36 5.93 4.26
C HIS A 52 -27.83 6.01 3.86
N LYS A 53 -28.35 4.98 3.22
CA LYS A 53 -29.70 4.97 2.64
C LYS A 53 -30.42 3.66 2.98
N ILE A 54 -31.74 3.71 2.84
CA ILE A 54 -32.63 2.54 2.92
C ILE A 54 -33.32 2.39 1.57
N SER A 55 -33.22 1.20 0.98
CA SER A 55 -33.87 0.88 -0.28
C SER A 55 -35.40 0.81 -0.12
N LYS A 56 -36.13 0.85 -1.23
CA LYS A 56 -37.60 0.68 -1.23
C LYS A 56 -38.08 -0.61 -0.55
N ASN A 57 -37.24 -1.62 -0.50
CA ASN A 57 -37.52 -2.92 0.14
C ASN A 57 -37.06 -2.96 1.62
N GLY A 58 -36.76 -1.82 2.24
CA GLY A 58 -36.33 -1.73 3.64
C GLY A 58 -34.90 -2.22 3.91
N LYS A 59 -34.10 -2.56 2.89
CA LYS A 59 -32.73 -3.02 3.08
C LYS A 59 -31.75 -1.85 3.10
N PRO A 60 -30.80 -1.81 4.06
CA PRO A 60 -29.82 -0.74 4.13
C PRO A 60 -28.80 -0.89 3.00
N TYR A 61 -28.32 0.24 2.49
CA TYR A 61 -27.20 0.33 1.57
C TYR A 61 -26.45 1.65 1.81
N GLY A 62 -25.26 1.75 1.29
CA GLY A 62 -24.47 2.97 1.41
C GLY A 62 -23.68 3.24 0.14
N ASN A 63 -23.45 4.52 -0.10
CA ASN A 63 -22.58 5.01 -1.14
C ASN A 63 -21.37 5.69 -0.49
N ILE A 64 -20.18 5.44 -1.01
CA ILE A 64 -18.95 6.05 -0.57
C ILE A 64 -18.17 6.51 -1.79
N THR A 65 -17.77 7.78 -1.81
CA THR A 65 -16.87 8.33 -2.82
C THR A 65 -15.47 8.34 -2.27
N ILE A 66 -14.54 7.73 -2.99
CA ILE A 66 -13.12 7.67 -2.63
C ILE A 66 -12.33 8.34 -3.75
N GLU A 67 -11.40 9.23 -3.39
CA GLU A 67 -10.54 9.99 -4.31
C GLU A 67 -9.09 9.57 -4.14
N ASP A 68 -8.39 9.32 -5.25
CA ASP A 68 -6.94 9.15 -5.28
C ASP A 68 -6.24 10.36 -5.92
N PHE A 69 -4.95 10.26 -6.29
CA PHE A 69 -4.23 11.34 -6.97
C PHE A 69 -4.75 11.64 -8.37
N THR A 70 -5.55 10.78 -8.97
CA THR A 70 -5.95 10.83 -10.37
C THR A 70 -7.41 11.15 -10.56
N GLU A 71 -8.29 10.50 -9.79
CA GLU A 71 -9.75 10.55 -9.97
C GLU A 71 -10.49 10.17 -8.68
N SER A 72 -11.79 10.45 -8.65
CA SER A 72 -12.71 9.91 -7.65
C SER A 72 -13.46 8.69 -8.19
N TYR A 73 -13.85 7.77 -7.34
CA TYR A 73 -14.64 6.59 -7.69
C TYR A 73 -15.76 6.36 -6.67
N ASP A 74 -16.98 6.12 -7.17
CA ASP A 74 -18.15 5.86 -6.34
C ASP A 74 -18.37 4.36 -6.17
N PHE A 75 -18.46 3.92 -4.92
CA PHE A 75 -18.74 2.55 -4.56
C PHE A 75 -20.09 2.44 -3.87
N ILE A 76 -20.95 1.55 -4.36
CA ILE A 76 -22.24 1.28 -3.76
C ILE A 76 -22.21 -0.11 -3.14
N PHE A 77 -22.52 -0.18 -1.84
CA PHE A 77 -22.56 -1.42 -1.08
C PHE A 77 -23.99 -1.72 -0.65
N PHE A 78 -24.47 -2.89 -0.97
CA PHE A 78 -25.81 -3.33 -0.64
C PHE A 78 -25.83 -4.39 0.46
N SER A 79 -26.85 -4.37 1.30
CA SER A 79 -27.19 -5.43 2.26
C SER A 79 -25.98 -5.94 3.06
N GLU A 80 -25.52 -7.16 2.82
CA GLU A 80 -24.43 -7.80 3.56
C GLU A 80 -23.09 -7.08 3.37
N GLU A 81 -22.77 -6.62 2.16
CA GLU A 81 -21.55 -5.86 1.88
C GLU A 81 -21.56 -4.53 2.65
N TYR A 82 -22.70 -3.86 2.67
CA TYR A 82 -22.82 -2.63 3.45
C TYR A 82 -22.62 -2.88 4.96
N VAL A 83 -23.21 -3.93 5.50
CA VAL A 83 -23.00 -4.29 6.93
C VAL A 83 -21.53 -4.60 7.20
N LYS A 84 -20.85 -5.30 6.28
CA LYS A 84 -19.42 -5.62 6.38
C LYS A 84 -18.55 -4.38 6.40
N PHE A 85 -18.82 -3.40 5.55
CA PHE A 85 -17.92 -2.28 5.30
C PHE A 85 -18.35 -0.93 5.90
N LYS A 86 -19.57 -0.81 6.43
CA LYS A 86 -20.11 0.46 6.94
C LYS A 86 -19.22 1.16 7.98
N ASN A 87 -18.40 0.41 8.72
CA ASN A 87 -17.48 0.98 9.71
C ASN A 87 -16.32 1.77 9.09
N PHE A 88 -16.11 1.66 7.76
CA PHE A 88 -15.14 2.45 7.01
C PHE A 88 -15.78 3.68 6.33
N PHE A 89 -17.07 3.90 6.51
CA PHE A 89 -17.82 5.00 5.90
C PHE A 89 -17.69 6.27 6.77
N GLU A 90 -16.53 6.89 6.70
CA GLU A 90 -16.21 8.11 7.45
C GLU A 90 -15.40 9.04 6.54
N GLU A 91 -15.92 10.26 6.31
CA GLU A 91 -15.24 11.28 5.49
C GLU A 91 -13.88 11.64 6.09
N GLY A 92 -12.88 11.82 5.22
CA GLY A 92 -11.51 12.10 5.62
C GLY A 92 -10.69 10.87 5.97
N TRP A 93 -11.28 9.67 6.01
CA TRP A 93 -10.51 8.45 6.22
C TRP A 93 -9.72 8.07 4.97
N PHE A 94 -8.54 7.50 5.20
CA PHE A 94 -7.65 6.97 4.16
C PHE A 94 -7.81 5.47 4.12
N LEU A 95 -8.31 4.97 3.00
CA LEU A 95 -8.63 3.56 2.83
C LEU A 95 -7.69 2.89 1.83
N PHE A 96 -7.39 1.63 2.10
CA PHE A 96 -6.78 0.69 1.19
C PHE A 96 -7.82 -0.32 0.73
N LEU A 97 -7.92 -0.49 -0.58
CA LEU A 97 -8.94 -1.29 -1.23
C LEU A 97 -8.30 -2.50 -1.90
N LYS A 98 -8.88 -3.66 -1.68
CA LYS A 98 -8.56 -4.89 -2.40
C LYS A 98 -9.79 -5.38 -3.14
N GLY A 99 -9.64 -5.67 -4.41
CA GLY A 99 -10.77 -6.13 -5.22
C GLY A 99 -10.35 -6.66 -6.57
N LYS A 100 -11.31 -6.74 -7.47
CA LYS A 100 -11.12 -7.21 -8.84
C LYS A 100 -12.16 -6.61 -9.78
N MET A 101 -11.86 -6.60 -11.07
CA MET A 101 -12.87 -6.25 -12.08
C MET A 101 -13.86 -7.39 -12.24
N LYS A 102 -15.14 -7.04 -12.24
CA LYS A 102 -16.26 -7.95 -12.52
C LYS A 102 -17.22 -7.29 -13.48
N ASN A 103 -17.96 -8.10 -14.22
CA ASN A 103 -19.06 -7.60 -15.04
C ASN A 103 -20.15 -7.04 -14.13
N LYS A 104 -20.72 -5.90 -14.50
CA LYS A 104 -21.87 -5.33 -13.79
C LYS A 104 -23.08 -6.26 -13.90
N TRP A 105 -23.82 -6.39 -12.80
CA TRP A 105 -24.99 -7.24 -12.76
C TRP A 105 -26.08 -6.83 -13.77
N ASN A 106 -26.28 -5.52 -13.95
CA ASN A 106 -27.31 -4.96 -14.85
C ASN A 106 -26.84 -4.73 -16.28
N ASN A 107 -25.53 -4.82 -16.54
CA ASN A 107 -24.92 -4.68 -17.87
C ASN A 107 -23.65 -5.55 -17.96
N PRO A 108 -23.76 -6.83 -18.40
CA PRO A 108 -22.64 -7.76 -18.44
C PRO A 108 -21.50 -7.34 -19.38
N ASP A 109 -21.72 -6.40 -20.29
CA ASP A 109 -20.69 -5.87 -21.19
C ASP A 109 -19.83 -4.78 -20.54
N GLU A 110 -20.27 -4.26 -19.39
CA GLU A 110 -19.51 -3.29 -18.62
C GLU A 110 -18.82 -3.93 -17.39
N LEU A 111 -17.63 -3.45 -17.11
CA LEU A 111 -16.87 -3.85 -15.92
C LEU A 111 -17.05 -2.84 -14.79
N GLU A 112 -17.04 -3.35 -13.57
CA GLU A 112 -16.96 -2.55 -12.35
C GLU A 112 -15.86 -3.08 -11.43
N PHE A 113 -15.25 -2.20 -10.65
CA PHE A 113 -14.32 -2.60 -9.61
C PHE A 113 -15.09 -3.06 -8.38
N LYS A 114 -15.09 -4.36 -8.14
CA LYS A 114 -15.74 -4.97 -6.99
C LYS A 114 -14.77 -5.12 -5.85
N ILE A 115 -15.08 -4.51 -4.72
CA ILE A 115 -14.27 -4.56 -3.52
C ILE A 115 -14.51 -5.90 -2.80
N ASP A 116 -13.46 -6.64 -2.56
CA ASP A 116 -13.46 -7.87 -1.76
C ASP A 116 -13.09 -7.56 -0.30
N ASP A 117 -12.22 -6.55 -0.06
CA ASP A 117 -11.78 -6.13 1.28
C ASP A 117 -11.43 -4.64 1.35
N LEU A 118 -11.64 -4.04 2.54
CA LEU A 118 -11.30 -2.66 2.89
C LEU A 118 -10.50 -2.63 4.18
N GLY A 119 -9.54 -1.72 4.26
CA GLY A 119 -8.76 -1.47 5.46
C GLY A 119 -8.29 -0.02 5.56
N LEU A 120 -7.87 0.39 6.76
CA LEU A 120 -7.24 1.69 6.95
C LEU A 120 -5.85 1.71 6.33
N LEU A 121 -5.56 2.71 5.50
CA LEU A 121 -4.26 2.86 4.84
C LEU A 121 -3.11 2.99 5.85
N SER A 122 -3.37 3.56 7.03
CA SER A 122 -2.40 3.64 8.14
C SER A 122 -1.99 2.29 8.74
N LYS A 123 -2.73 1.20 8.45
CA LYS A 123 -2.44 -0.15 8.96
C LYS A 123 -1.87 -1.08 7.89
N VAL A 124 -1.86 -0.65 6.63
CA VAL A 124 -1.53 -1.53 5.52
C VAL A 124 -0.07 -1.99 5.55
N ARG A 125 0.83 -1.13 5.99
CA ARG A 125 2.27 -1.42 6.10
C ARG A 125 2.53 -2.63 7.01
N ASP A 126 1.99 -2.59 8.22
CA ASP A 126 2.15 -3.67 9.21
C ASP A 126 1.46 -4.98 8.78
N ASN A 127 0.34 -4.86 8.08
CA ASN A 127 -0.42 -6.01 7.61
C ASN A 127 0.21 -6.71 6.40
N LEU A 128 0.72 -5.95 5.44
CA LEU A 128 1.15 -6.49 4.15
C LEU A 128 2.66 -6.65 4.02
N ILE A 129 3.48 -5.79 4.63
CA ILE A 129 4.94 -5.90 4.50
C ILE A 129 5.45 -6.94 5.47
N LYS A 130 6.03 -8.01 4.92
CA LYS A 130 6.57 -9.15 5.69
C LYS A 130 8.10 -9.15 5.75
N GLU A 131 8.75 -8.54 4.79
CA GLU A 131 10.21 -8.50 4.72
C GLU A 131 10.70 -7.19 4.07
N LEU A 132 11.68 -6.58 4.70
CA LEU A 132 12.55 -5.56 4.12
C LEU A 132 13.87 -6.24 3.74
N HIS A 133 14.20 -6.24 2.47
CA HIS A 133 15.42 -6.83 1.95
C HIS A 133 16.38 -5.73 1.51
N LEU A 134 17.50 -5.58 2.22
CA LEU A 134 18.58 -4.66 1.90
C LEU A 134 19.64 -5.37 1.07
N LYS A 135 20.16 -4.72 0.03
CA LYS A 135 21.29 -5.18 -0.77
C LYS A 135 22.41 -4.15 -0.70
N ILE A 136 23.59 -4.56 -0.30
CA ILE A 136 24.73 -3.67 -0.06
C ILE A 136 25.96 -4.29 -0.70
N ASN A 137 26.72 -3.49 -1.46
CA ASN A 137 28.01 -3.94 -1.98
C ASN A 137 29.02 -4.05 -0.81
N LEU A 138 29.82 -5.11 -0.80
CA LEU A 138 30.83 -5.34 0.24
C LEU A 138 31.83 -4.16 0.37
N ASP A 139 32.12 -3.49 -0.74
CA ASP A 139 33.06 -2.36 -0.75
C ASP A 139 32.51 -1.09 -0.10
N ASP A 140 31.18 -0.99 0.03
CA ASP A 140 30.49 0.15 0.65
C ASP A 140 30.27 -0.05 2.15
N ILE A 141 30.54 -1.26 2.67
CA ILE A 141 30.37 -1.56 4.08
C ILE A 141 31.51 -0.95 4.91
N ASN A 142 31.14 -0.15 5.89
CA ASN A 142 32.04 0.43 6.88
C ASN A 142 31.40 0.44 8.26
N ASP A 143 32.18 0.75 9.29
CA ASP A 143 31.71 0.75 10.69
C ASP A 143 30.59 1.76 10.94
N GLU A 144 30.59 2.89 10.24
CA GLU A 144 29.57 3.94 10.36
C GLU A 144 28.22 3.42 9.87
N LEU A 145 28.18 2.82 8.69
CA LEU A 145 26.99 2.22 8.10
C LEU A 145 26.43 1.10 9.00
N ILE A 146 27.31 0.22 9.49
CA ILE A 146 26.91 -0.89 10.38
C ILE A 146 26.28 -0.35 11.67
N ASN A 147 26.92 0.63 12.31
CA ASN A 147 26.45 1.19 13.56
C ASN A 147 25.10 1.90 13.37
N GLU A 148 24.94 2.68 12.31
CA GLU A 148 23.69 3.37 12.01
C GLU A 148 22.54 2.40 11.78
N LEU A 149 22.73 1.39 10.91
CA LEU A 149 21.72 0.37 10.68
C LEU A 149 21.36 -0.39 11.95
N ASN A 150 22.39 -0.77 12.74
CA ASN A 150 22.17 -1.46 14.01
C ASN A 150 21.33 -0.62 14.98
N GLU A 151 21.62 0.66 15.14
CA GLU A 151 20.85 1.56 16.01
C GLU A 151 19.41 1.70 15.51
N LYS A 152 19.21 1.91 14.22
CA LYS A 152 17.87 2.04 13.63
C LYS A 152 17.02 0.79 13.87
N PHE A 153 17.54 -0.38 13.55
CA PHE A 153 16.77 -1.62 13.71
C PHE A 153 16.65 -2.05 15.19
N LYS A 154 17.64 -1.78 16.04
CA LYS A 154 17.56 -2.06 17.47
C LYS A 154 16.44 -1.26 18.15
N ASN A 155 16.29 0.00 17.79
CA ASN A 155 15.31 0.90 18.37
C ASN A 155 13.94 0.86 17.67
N ALA A 156 13.82 0.14 16.55
CA ALA A 156 12.56 0.01 15.83
C ALA A 156 11.48 -0.67 16.67
N ARG A 157 10.24 -0.14 16.57
CA ARG A 157 9.07 -0.72 17.22
C ARG A 157 8.83 -2.15 16.73
N ASN A 158 8.39 -3.02 17.62
CA ASN A 158 8.01 -4.38 17.24
C ASN A 158 6.86 -4.39 16.24
N GLY A 159 6.95 -5.24 15.23
CA GLY A 159 5.98 -5.36 14.13
C GLY A 159 6.04 -6.73 13.47
N ASN A 160 5.64 -6.80 12.20
CA ASN A 160 5.56 -8.05 11.45
C ASN A 160 6.63 -8.18 10.34
N CYS A 161 7.48 -7.17 10.15
CA CYS A 161 8.49 -7.13 9.09
C CYS A 161 9.79 -7.81 9.55
N ASN A 162 10.31 -8.74 8.75
CA ASN A 162 11.64 -9.31 8.90
C ASN A 162 12.68 -8.45 8.17
N LEU A 163 13.93 -8.47 8.66
CA LEU A 163 15.06 -7.92 7.93
C LEU A 163 15.81 -9.06 7.22
N LYS A 164 15.95 -8.93 5.92
CA LYS A 164 16.89 -9.70 5.12
C LYS A 164 17.97 -8.77 4.58
N MET A 165 19.23 -9.20 4.59
CA MET A 165 20.35 -8.45 4.00
C MET A 165 21.11 -9.36 3.05
N THR A 166 21.41 -8.85 1.86
CA THR A 166 22.32 -9.48 0.91
C THR A 166 23.55 -8.59 0.77
N ILE A 167 24.69 -9.09 1.19
CA ILE A 167 25.99 -8.46 0.93
C ILE A 167 26.56 -9.11 -0.32
N PHE A 168 26.91 -8.31 -1.33
CA PHE A 168 27.44 -8.83 -2.59
C PHE A 168 28.74 -8.15 -2.99
N SER A 169 29.54 -8.85 -3.80
CA SER A 169 30.77 -8.31 -4.41
C SER A 169 30.92 -8.85 -5.83
N ASN A 170 31.28 -7.95 -6.75
CA ASN A 170 31.51 -8.26 -8.16
C ASN A 170 32.98 -7.96 -8.51
N LYS A 171 33.90 -8.75 -7.99
CA LYS A 171 35.36 -8.57 -8.24
C LYS A 171 35.90 -9.66 -9.14
N ASN A 172 36.80 -9.28 -10.09
CA ASN A 172 37.53 -10.18 -10.96
C ASN A 172 36.64 -11.17 -11.74
N GLY A 173 35.44 -10.76 -12.16
CA GLY A 173 34.50 -11.61 -12.88
C GLY A 173 33.83 -12.68 -12.01
N ARG A 174 33.97 -12.62 -10.68
CA ARG A 174 33.32 -13.49 -9.73
C ARG A 174 32.24 -12.70 -8.97
N ASN A 175 31.02 -13.23 -9.00
CA ASN A 175 29.90 -12.72 -8.21
C ASN A 175 29.79 -13.57 -6.95
N ILE A 176 29.97 -12.94 -5.79
CA ILE A 176 29.83 -13.56 -4.48
C ILE A 176 28.70 -12.84 -3.77
N SER A 177 27.79 -13.56 -3.14
CA SER A 177 26.74 -12.99 -2.30
C SER A 177 26.57 -13.79 -1.01
N LEU A 178 26.26 -13.08 0.07
CA LEU A 178 25.94 -13.63 1.39
C LEU A 178 24.56 -13.12 1.80
N ASP A 179 23.63 -14.03 1.98
CA ASP A 179 22.29 -13.73 2.49
C ASP A 179 22.25 -13.94 4.00
N MET A 180 21.75 -12.93 4.71
CA MET A 180 21.52 -12.93 6.16
C MET A 180 20.06 -12.60 6.43
N ILE A 181 19.46 -13.29 7.42
CA ILE A 181 18.07 -13.05 7.85
C ILE A 181 18.08 -12.86 9.35
N SER A 182 17.44 -11.78 9.82
CA SER A 182 17.21 -11.56 11.24
C SER A 182 16.29 -12.66 11.79
N ARG A 183 16.76 -13.40 12.82
CA ARG A 183 15.98 -14.52 13.41
C ARG A 183 15.10 -14.07 14.56
N ASP A 184 15.57 -13.12 15.36
CA ASP A 184 15.00 -12.85 16.68
C ASP A 184 14.16 -11.59 16.75
N LYS A 185 14.28 -10.69 15.77
CA LYS A 185 13.58 -9.41 15.81
C LYS A 185 12.77 -9.17 14.53
N ARG A 186 11.48 -8.96 14.74
CA ARG A 186 10.58 -8.38 13.74
C ARG A 186 10.26 -6.95 14.14
N PHE A 187 10.12 -6.07 13.17
CA PHE A 187 9.91 -4.65 13.41
C PHE A 187 8.76 -4.10 12.56
N PHE A 188 8.27 -2.95 12.96
CA PHE A 188 7.36 -2.14 12.14
C PHE A 188 8.21 -1.24 11.23
N LEU A 189 7.93 -1.27 9.93
CA LEU A 189 8.65 -0.46 8.95
C LEU A 189 8.20 1.01 9.06
N GLU A 190 8.90 1.79 9.89
CA GLU A 190 8.63 3.21 10.16
C GLU A 190 9.25 4.11 9.09
N ASP A 191 8.71 5.35 8.97
CA ASP A 191 9.23 6.33 8.01
C ASP A 191 10.69 6.68 8.27
N ASN A 192 11.12 6.78 9.54
CA ASN A 192 12.50 7.07 9.93
C ASN A 192 13.51 5.99 9.45
N ILE A 193 13.06 4.74 9.30
CA ILE A 193 13.88 3.65 8.74
C ILE A 193 14.00 3.84 7.22
N LEU A 194 12.88 4.11 6.55
CA LEU A 194 12.85 4.34 5.10
C LEU A 194 13.65 5.58 4.72
N GLU A 195 13.52 6.68 5.45
CA GLU A 195 14.29 7.92 5.23
C GLU A 195 15.78 7.67 5.38
N SER A 196 16.20 6.94 6.43
CA SER A 196 17.59 6.57 6.63
C SER A 196 18.14 5.71 5.49
N ILE A 197 17.37 4.72 5.00
CA ILE A 197 17.78 3.87 3.87
C ILE A 197 17.82 4.67 2.58
N ASN A 198 16.82 5.49 2.29
CA ASN A 198 16.73 6.32 1.10
C ASN A 198 17.82 7.41 1.02
N SER A 199 18.35 7.84 2.17
CA SER A 199 19.47 8.80 2.21
C SER A 199 20.82 8.20 1.83
N LYS A 200 20.89 6.86 1.64
CA LYS A 200 22.12 6.11 1.39
C LYS A 200 22.09 5.47 -0.01
N PRO A 201 22.76 6.08 -1.00
CA PRO A 201 22.76 5.57 -2.37
C PRO A 201 23.42 4.19 -2.52
N GLU A 202 24.24 3.78 -1.54
CA GLU A 202 24.88 2.47 -1.47
C GLU A 202 23.92 1.35 -1.04
N ILE A 203 22.73 1.66 -0.56
CA ILE A 203 21.72 0.67 -0.15
C ILE A 203 20.61 0.58 -1.19
N GLU A 204 20.52 -0.56 -1.85
CA GLU A 204 19.32 -0.93 -2.58
C GLU A 204 18.37 -1.69 -1.65
N TYR A 205 17.06 -1.46 -1.75
CA TYR A 205 16.12 -2.26 -0.98
C TYR A 205 14.91 -2.73 -1.80
N LEU A 206 14.34 -3.84 -1.35
CA LEU A 206 13.11 -4.43 -1.87
C LEU A 206 12.16 -4.73 -0.71
N ILE A 207 10.86 -4.68 -1.00
CA ILE A 207 9.81 -4.99 -0.04
C ILE A 207 9.07 -6.23 -0.51
N ASN A 208 8.96 -7.23 0.37
CA ASN A 208 8.18 -8.44 0.14
C ASN A 208 6.90 -8.41 0.98
N LYS A 209 5.78 -8.78 0.32
CA LYS A 209 4.43 -8.80 0.89
C LYS A 209 4.05 -10.18 1.43
#